data_d44cf2bc763ed9a2440cbfe44c9bec4d
#
_entry.id   d44cf2bc763ed9a2440cbfe44c9bec4d
#
_cell.length_a   1.000
_cell.length_b   1.000
_cell.length_c   1.000
_cell.angle_alpha   90.00
_cell.angle_beta   90.00
_cell.angle_gamma   90.00
#
_symmetry.space_group_name_H-M   'P 1'
#
loop_
_entity.id
_entity.type
_entity.pdbx_description
1 polymer ?
#
loop_
_entity_poly.entity_id
_entity_poly.type
_entity_poly.pdbx_seq_one_letter_code
_entity_poly.pdbx_strand_id
1 'polypeptide(L)'
;GTKKLKKENLNFGEKISNFLCEILVRKKIKKQFGGELQAFVSGGGALDQKIGEFLNSIGLPTLQGYGLTEASPVVSCNVPGNIQIETVGPPFKTNEVKISNDGEILVKGENVMLGYWNKKDETNEVIKEGWLHTGDIGEFTKEGNLKITDRKKEIIVNLGGDNISPSKIENLLCLNEKIKQSLVYGDKKTYLVALIV
;
A
#
# COMPACT_ATOMS: atom_id res chain seq x y z
N GLY A 1 -2.09 8.34 -20.45
CA GLY A 1 -2.49 7.64 -19.20
C GLY A 1 -1.85 8.26 -17.99
N THR A 2 -0.56 8.03 -17.77
CA THR A 2 0.18 8.42 -16.56
C THR A 2 0.11 9.92 -16.24
N LYS A 3 0.26 10.81 -17.23
CA LYS A 3 0.11 12.26 -17.04
C LYS A 3 -1.28 12.66 -16.50
N LYS A 4 -2.34 11.96 -16.93
CA LYS A 4 -3.70 12.20 -16.43
C LYS A 4 -3.82 11.79 -14.96
N LEU A 5 -3.16 10.70 -14.55
CA LEU A 5 -3.11 10.27 -13.15
C LEU A 5 -2.40 11.30 -12.28
N LYS A 6 -1.30 11.88 -12.78
CA LYS A 6 -0.52 12.91 -12.10
C LYS A 6 -1.15 14.31 -12.17
N LYS A 7 -2.37 14.43 -12.73
CA LYS A 7 -3.10 15.70 -12.93
C LYS A 7 -2.29 16.75 -13.74
N GLU A 8 -1.36 16.28 -14.57
CA GLU A 8 -0.57 17.16 -15.46
C GLU A 8 -1.41 17.67 -16.62
N ASN A 9 -1.15 18.90 -17.07
CA ASN A 9 -1.80 19.48 -18.24
C ASN A 9 -1.35 18.79 -19.52
N LEU A 10 -2.31 18.28 -20.29
CA LEU A 10 -2.07 17.64 -21.57
C LEU A 10 -2.04 18.71 -22.68
N ASN A 11 -1.04 18.63 -23.56
CA ASN A 11 -1.02 19.41 -24.78
C ASN A 11 -2.08 18.89 -25.79
N PHE A 12 -2.32 19.63 -26.90
CA PHE A 12 -3.38 19.29 -27.85
C PHE A 12 -3.19 17.90 -28.48
N GLY A 13 -1.96 17.54 -28.90
CA GLY A 13 -1.67 16.22 -29.47
C GLY A 13 -1.87 15.10 -28.45
N GLU A 14 -1.50 15.32 -27.18
CA GLU A 14 -1.73 14.36 -26.10
C GLU A 14 -3.21 14.16 -25.78
N LYS A 15 -4.03 15.20 -25.91
CA LYS A 15 -5.50 15.09 -25.77
C LYS A 15 -6.10 14.20 -26.86
N ILE A 16 -5.68 14.38 -28.12
CA ILE A 16 -6.12 13.54 -29.26
C ILE A 16 -5.67 12.10 -29.05
N SER A 17 -4.39 11.88 -28.72
CA SER A 17 -3.86 10.54 -28.45
C SER A 17 -4.61 9.86 -27.29
N ASN A 18 -4.88 10.60 -26.20
CA ASN A 18 -5.63 10.06 -25.07
C ASN A 18 -7.07 9.69 -25.45
N PHE A 19 -7.73 10.48 -26.31
CA PHE A 19 -9.07 10.19 -26.83
C PHE A 19 -9.08 8.91 -27.68
N LEU A 20 -8.10 8.76 -28.58
CA LEU A 20 -7.96 7.56 -29.40
C LEU A 20 -7.68 6.33 -28.51
N CYS A 21 -6.80 6.44 -27.51
CA CYS A 21 -6.56 5.38 -26.56
C CYS A 21 -7.81 5.01 -25.75
N GLU A 22 -8.67 5.97 -25.43
CA GLU A 22 -9.93 5.69 -24.72
C GLU A 22 -10.84 4.77 -25.58
N ILE A 23 -10.98 5.07 -26.86
CA ILE A 23 -11.89 4.32 -27.76
C ILE A 23 -11.28 2.98 -28.15
N LEU A 24 -10.03 2.99 -28.62
CA LEU A 24 -9.41 1.83 -29.26
C LEU A 24 -8.85 0.81 -28.26
N VAL A 25 -8.47 1.26 -27.07
CA VAL A 25 -7.79 0.43 -26.08
C VAL A 25 -8.63 0.27 -24.81
N ARG A 26 -8.86 1.37 -24.05
CA ARG A 26 -9.46 1.27 -22.71
C ARG A 26 -10.87 0.69 -22.72
N LYS A 27 -11.73 1.10 -23.67
CA LYS A 27 -13.07 0.53 -23.81
C LYS A 27 -13.04 -0.97 -24.13
N LYS A 28 -12.09 -1.40 -24.99
CA LYS A 28 -11.94 -2.82 -25.33
C LYS A 28 -11.47 -3.62 -24.12
N ILE A 29 -10.48 -3.10 -23.37
CA ILE A 29 -9.99 -3.74 -22.15
C ILE A 29 -11.12 -3.86 -21.12
N LYS A 30 -11.85 -2.77 -20.85
CA LYS A 30 -13.00 -2.83 -19.92
C LYS A 30 -14.05 -3.85 -20.31
N LYS A 31 -14.29 -4.01 -21.62
CA LYS A 31 -15.24 -5.01 -22.13
C LYS A 31 -14.81 -6.45 -21.81
N GLN A 32 -13.50 -6.74 -21.73
CA GLN A 32 -13.00 -8.05 -21.31
C GLN A 32 -13.38 -8.40 -19.85
N PHE A 33 -13.60 -7.36 -19.04
CA PHE A 33 -14.08 -7.47 -17.65
C PHE A 33 -15.58 -7.21 -17.52
N GLY A 34 -16.37 -7.50 -18.57
CA GLY A 34 -17.82 -7.35 -18.56
C GLY A 34 -18.34 -5.94 -18.82
N GLY A 35 -17.47 -4.93 -18.94
CA GLY A 35 -17.83 -3.53 -19.25
C GLY A 35 -18.24 -2.69 -18.04
N GLU A 36 -18.71 -3.28 -16.97
CA GLU A 36 -19.25 -2.61 -15.79
C GLU A 36 -18.22 -2.46 -14.63
N LEU A 37 -17.01 -2.92 -14.85
CA LEU A 37 -15.95 -2.81 -13.82
C LEU A 37 -15.69 -1.34 -13.49
N GLN A 38 -15.90 -0.97 -12.23
CA GLN A 38 -15.62 0.37 -11.71
C GLN A 38 -14.18 0.50 -11.21
N ALA A 39 -13.70 -0.46 -10.43
CA ALA A 39 -12.34 -0.51 -9.93
C ALA A 39 -11.95 -1.92 -9.49
N PHE A 40 -10.66 -2.21 -9.49
CA PHE A 40 -10.07 -3.26 -8.68
C PHE A 40 -9.69 -2.71 -7.31
N VAL A 41 -9.76 -3.53 -6.29
CA VAL A 41 -9.21 -3.21 -4.97
C VAL A 41 -8.05 -4.15 -4.69
N SER A 42 -6.88 -3.59 -4.45
CA SER A 42 -5.67 -4.31 -4.06
C SER A 42 -5.44 -4.14 -2.57
N GLY A 43 -5.29 -5.23 -1.85
CA GLY A 43 -5.04 -5.21 -0.41
C GLY A 43 -4.26 -6.45 0.03
N GLY A 44 -3.80 -6.49 1.29
CA GLY A 44 -3.03 -7.60 1.85
C GLY A 44 -1.55 -7.60 1.49
N GLY A 45 -1.09 -6.68 0.66
CA GLY A 45 0.32 -6.48 0.31
C GLY A 45 0.51 -5.20 -0.50
N ALA A 46 1.75 -4.72 -0.59
CA ALA A 46 2.08 -3.54 -1.36
C ALA A 46 1.95 -3.83 -2.88
N LEU A 47 1.19 -3.00 -3.58
CA LEU A 47 1.14 -3.03 -5.04
C LEU A 47 2.38 -2.32 -5.60
N ASP A 48 3.08 -2.98 -6.52
CA ASP A 48 4.18 -2.32 -7.23
C ASP A 48 3.68 -1.04 -7.94
N GLN A 49 4.42 0.05 -7.77
CA GLN A 49 4.02 1.37 -8.26
C GLN A 49 3.86 1.37 -9.79
N LYS A 50 4.77 0.72 -10.53
CA LYS A 50 4.72 0.68 -12.01
C LYS A 50 3.51 -0.10 -12.49
N ILE A 51 3.18 -1.21 -11.81
CA ILE A 51 1.99 -2.01 -12.10
C ILE A 51 0.73 -1.19 -11.80
N GLY A 52 0.66 -0.51 -10.66
CA GLY A 52 -0.44 0.37 -10.31
C GLY A 52 -0.64 1.51 -11.32
N GLU A 53 0.44 2.20 -11.72
CA GLU A 53 0.42 3.24 -12.76
C GLU A 53 -0.03 2.68 -14.11
N PHE A 54 0.47 1.52 -14.49
CA PHE A 54 0.08 0.86 -15.74
C PHE A 54 -1.40 0.53 -15.77
N LEU A 55 -1.92 -0.18 -14.78
CA LEU A 55 -3.33 -0.58 -14.70
C LEU A 55 -4.26 0.63 -14.77
N ASN A 56 -3.98 1.65 -13.97
CA ASN A 56 -4.75 2.89 -14.00
C ASN A 56 -4.64 3.61 -15.36
N SER A 57 -3.48 3.59 -16.02
CA SER A 57 -3.27 4.24 -17.31
C SER A 57 -4.05 3.59 -18.46
N ILE A 58 -4.25 2.28 -18.41
CA ILE A 58 -5.02 1.53 -19.41
C ILE A 58 -6.53 1.51 -19.12
N GLY A 59 -6.99 2.22 -18.10
CA GLY A 59 -8.40 2.37 -17.77
C GLY A 59 -8.98 1.30 -16.86
N LEU A 60 -8.14 0.59 -16.15
CA LEU A 60 -8.50 -0.33 -15.06
C LEU A 60 -8.14 0.34 -13.72
N PRO A 61 -9.04 1.16 -13.15
CA PRO A 61 -8.76 1.83 -11.88
C PRO A 61 -8.43 0.78 -10.81
N THR A 62 -7.27 0.94 -10.19
CA THR A 62 -6.82 0.04 -9.12
C THR A 62 -6.60 0.86 -7.87
N LEU A 63 -7.39 0.55 -6.85
CA LEU A 63 -7.38 1.21 -5.55
C LEU A 63 -6.57 0.36 -4.60
N GLN A 64 -5.57 0.92 -3.96
CA GLN A 64 -4.93 0.27 -2.83
C GLN A 64 -5.72 0.54 -1.56
N GLY A 65 -5.96 -0.52 -0.78
CA GLY A 65 -6.51 -0.45 0.55
C GLY A 65 -5.56 -1.07 1.57
N TYR A 66 -5.65 -0.59 2.79
CA TYR A 66 -4.93 -1.09 3.94
C TYR A 66 -5.88 -1.60 5.00
N GLY A 67 -5.49 -2.70 5.59
CA GLY A 67 -6.19 -3.26 6.71
C GLY A 67 -5.56 -4.56 7.20
N LEU A 68 -6.09 -5.05 8.28
CA LEU A 68 -5.65 -6.24 8.96
C LEU A 68 -6.86 -6.93 9.60
N THR A 69 -6.76 -8.21 9.87
CA THR A 69 -7.85 -9.01 10.47
C THR A 69 -8.35 -8.40 11.77
N GLU A 70 -7.44 -7.84 12.56
CA GLU A 70 -7.71 -7.17 13.83
C GLU A 70 -8.52 -5.86 13.68
N ALA A 71 -8.69 -5.37 12.45
CA ALA A 71 -9.48 -4.17 12.13
C ALA A 71 -10.65 -4.43 11.17
N SER A 72 -11.11 -5.66 11.01
CA SER A 72 -12.35 -6.15 10.35
C SER A 72 -12.65 -5.68 8.91
N PRO A 73 -11.84 -5.85 7.93
CA PRO A 73 -10.39 -5.76 7.93
C PRO A 73 -9.88 -4.36 7.53
N VAL A 74 -10.72 -3.45 6.96
CA VAL A 74 -10.27 -2.28 6.22
C VAL A 74 -10.16 -1.03 7.09
N VAL A 75 -8.99 -0.42 7.08
CA VAL A 75 -8.68 0.82 7.79
C VAL A 75 -8.74 2.03 6.86
N SER A 76 -8.15 1.91 5.66
CA SER A 76 -8.11 2.97 4.66
C SER A 76 -8.16 2.42 3.25
N CYS A 77 -8.56 3.23 2.29
CA CYS A 77 -8.56 2.87 0.87
C CYS A 77 -8.45 4.12 0.00
N ASN A 78 -7.76 3.99 -1.14
CA ASN A 78 -7.78 5.00 -2.19
C ASN A 78 -9.21 5.28 -2.66
N VAL A 79 -9.48 6.52 -3.03
CA VAL A 79 -10.81 6.97 -3.47
C VAL A 79 -10.87 7.02 -4.99
N PRO A 80 -11.94 6.51 -5.64
CA PRO A 80 -12.13 6.68 -7.07
C PRO A 80 -12.05 8.16 -7.49
N GLY A 81 -11.30 8.43 -8.55
CA GLY A 81 -11.06 9.80 -9.03
C GLY A 81 -9.94 10.57 -8.30
N ASN A 82 -9.44 10.06 -7.18
CA ASN A 82 -8.28 10.63 -6.47
C ASN A 82 -7.30 9.53 -6.01
N ILE A 83 -6.87 8.71 -6.96
CA ILE A 83 -5.97 7.58 -6.70
C ILE A 83 -4.54 8.09 -6.56
N GLN A 84 -3.91 7.84 -5.42
CA GLN A 84 -2.48 8.07 -5.17
C GLN A 84 -1.82 6.71 -4.97
N ILE A 85 -1.13 6.22 -5.99
CA ILE A 85 -0.65 4.83 -6.08
C ILE A 85 0.37 4.48 -4.98
N GLU A 86 1.13 5.45 -4.52
CA GLU A 86 2.12 5.27 -3.42
C GLU A 86 1.47 5.26 -2.03
N THR A 87 0.14 5.41 -1.93
CA THR A 87 -0.60 5.46 -0.68
C THR A 87 -1.72 4.44 -0.66
N VAL A 88 -2.21 4.15 0.52
CA VAL A 88 -3.40 3.33 0.74
C VAL A 88 -4.66 4.18 0.97
N GLY A 89 -4.59 5.45 0.56
CA GLY A 89 -5.71 6.40 0.66
C GLY A 89 -5.98 6.93 2.06
N PRO A 90 -7.03 7.75 2.21
CA PRO A 90 -7.43 8.28 3.50
C PRO A 90 -8.08 7.19 4.36
N PRO A 91 -7.97 7.26 5.70
CA PRO A 91 -8.74 6.42 6.60
C PRO A 91 -10.26 6.58 6.38
N PHE A 92 -11.00 5.50 6.60
CA PHE A 92 -12.47 5.59 6.62
C PHE A 92 -12.93 6.49 7.78
N LYS A 93 -14.04 7.20 7.58
CA LYS A 93 -14.57 8.15 8.56
C LYS A 93 -14.94 7.53 9.92
N THR A 94 -15.14 6.22 9.95
CA THR A 94 -15.43 5.44 11.15
C THR A 94 -14.19 5.11 11.97
N ASN A 95 -13.00 5.36 11.41
CA ASN A 95 -11.72 5.00 12.01
C ASN A 95 -10.93 6.26 12.38
N GLU A 96 -10.45 6.29 13.61
CA GLU A 96 -9.40 7.21 14.01
C GLU A 96 -8.06 6.53 13.74
N VAL A 97 -7.16 7.20 13.03
CA VAL A 97 -5.82 6.71 12.73
C VAL A 97 -4.81 7.78 13.13
N LYS A 98 -3.77 7.36 13.86
CA LYS A 98 -2.65 8.24 14.20
C LYS A 98 -1.33 7.50 14.05
N ILE A 99 -0.25 8.27 13.92
CA ILE A 99 1.12 7.74 13.90
C ILE A 99 1.73 8.02 15.26
N SER A 100 2.29 6.98 15.88
CA SER A 100 3.01 7.08 17.16
C SER A 100 4.39 7.74 16.96
N ASN A 101 5.07 8.02 18.07
CA ASN A 101 6.40 8.65 18.03
C ASN A 101 7.46 7.79 17.34
N ASP A 102 7.29 6.48 17.35
CA ASP A 102 8.18 5.52 16.67
C ASP A 102 7.70 5.16 15.24
N GLY A 103 6.71 5.89 14.72
CA GLY A 103 6.19 5.73 13.37
C GLY A 103 5.13 4.64 13.22
N GLU A 104 4.73 3.94 14.28
CA GLU A 104 3.72 2.89 14.20
C GLU A 104 2.33 3.46 13.91
N ILE A 105 1.60 2.81 13.02
CA ILE A 105 0.20 3.13 12.72
C ILE A 105 -0.67 2.60 13.86
N LEU A 106 -1.42 3.48 14.49
CA LEU A 106 -2.38 3.15 15.54
C LEU A 106 -3.79 3.39 15.03
N VAL A 107 -4.68 2.42 15.27
CA VAL A 107 -6.07 2.46 14.80
C VAL A 107 -7.02 2.36 15.98
N LYS A 108 -8.07 3.18 15.95
CA LYS A 108 -9.18 3.11 16.89
C LYS A 108 -10.49 3.26 16.13
N GLY A 109 -11.48 2.46 16.45
CA GLY A 109 -12.80 2.50 15.79
C GLY A 109 -13.61 1.26 16.11
N GLU A 110 -14.86 1.27 15.68
CA GLU A 110 -15.79 0.14 15.87
C GLU A 110 -15.38 -1.12 15.09
N ASN A 111 -14.50 -0.97 14.11
CA ASN A 111 -13.95 -2.06 13.32
C ASN A 111 -12.80 -2.79 14.03
N VAL A 112 -12.25 -2.25 15.12
CA VAL A 112 -11.20 -2.92 15.89
C VAL A 112 -11.77 -4.11 16.64
N MET A 113 -11.10 -5.25 16.55
CA MET A 113 -11.48 -6.50 17.22
C MET A 113 -11.62 -6.33 18.73
N LEU A 114 -12.42 -7.16 19.37
CA LEU A 114 -12.51 -7.23 20.83
C LEU A 114 -11.26 -7.86 21.47
N GLY A 115 -10.54 -8.69 20.73
CA GLY A 115 -9.33 -9.36 21.15
C GLY A 115 -9.14 -10.72 20.50
N TYR A 116 -8.02 -11.35 20.78
CA TYR A 116 -7.73 -12.72 20.37
C TYR A 116 -8.45 -13.73 21.26
N TRP A 117 -9.02 -14.76 20.65
CA TRP A 117 -9.75 -15.80 21.37
C TRP A 117 -8.86 -16.52 22.37
N ASN A 118 -9.26 -16.52 23.66
CA ASN A 118 -8.54 -17.12 24.79
C ASN A 118 -7.08 -16.67 24.95
N LYS A 119 -6.72 -15.47 24.44
CA LYS A 119 -5.37 -14.92 24.46
C LYS A 119 -5.37 -13.50 24.98
N LYS A 120 -5.66 -13.36 26.27
CA LYS A 120 -5.79 -12.05 26.91
C LYS A 120 -4.49 -11.26 26.94
N ASP A 121 -3.36 -11.93 27.15
CA ASP A 121 -2.06 -11.27 27.24
C ASP A 121 -1.65 -10.73 25.87
N GLU A 122 -1.75 -11.53 24.80
CA GLU A 122 -1.48 -11.07 23.43
C GLU A 122 -2.46 -9.96 23.01
N THR A 123 -3.70 -10.00 23.48
CA THR A 123 -4.67 -8.91 23.24
C THR A 123 -4.21 -7.61 23.89
N ASN A 124 -3.78 -7.66 25.15
CA ASN A 124 -3.29 -6.50 25.89
C ASN A 124 -1.97 -5.94 25.33
N GLU A 125 -1.18 -6.77 24.66
CA GLU A 125 0.03 -6.32 23.94
C GLU A 125 -0.29 -5.44 22.74
N VAL A 126 -1.38 -5.75 22.03
CA VAL A 126 -1.73 -5.06 20.78
C VAL A 126 -2.83 -4.01 20.95
N ILE A 127 -3.69 -4.12 21.96
CA ILE A 127 -4.73 -3.11 22.25
C ILE A 127 -4.38 -2.39 23.53
N LYS A 128 -3.99 -1.12 23.43
CA LYS A 128 -3.60 -0.28 24.58
C LYS A 128 -4.42 1.00 24.56
N GLU A 129 -5.08 1.31 25.66
CA GLU A 129 -5.90 2.52 25.82
C GLU A 129 -6.94 2.70 24.69
N GLY A 130 -7.47 1.59 24.19
CA GLY A 130 -8.45 1.57 23.09
C GLY A 130 -7.85 1.76 21.71
N TRP A 131 -6.52 1.77 21.57
CA TRP A 131 -5.81 1.84 20.30
C TRP A 131 -5.22 0.49 19.94
N LEU A 132 -5.49 0.03 18.73
CA LEU A 132 -4.84 -1.12 18.12
C LEU A 132 -3.45 -0.71 17.61
N HIS A 133 -2.42 -1.33 18.12
CA HIS A 133 -1.04 -1.26 17.65
C HIS A 133 -0.88 -2.23 16.49
N THR A 134 -0.82 -1.71 15.26
CA THR A 134 -0.89 -2.56 14.07
C THR A 134 0.40 -3.31 13.76
N GLY A 135 1.53 -2.83 14.30
CA GLY A 135 2.86 -3.31 13.95
C GLY A 135 3.34 -2.83 12.57
N ASP A 136 2.56 -2.03 11.86
CA ASP A 136 2.93 -1.42 10.59
C ASP A 136 3.43 0.01 10.82
N ILE A 137 4.44 0.43 10.08
CA ILE A 137 5.04 1.76 10.13
C ILE A 137 4.51 2.57 8.95
N GLY A 138 4.19 3.84 9.19
CA GLY A 138 3.66 4.68 8.13
C GLY A 138 3.67 6.18 8.45
N GLU A 139 3.19 6.93 7.50
CA GLU A 139 3.10 8.38 7.57
C GLU A 139 1.84 8.89 6.88
N PHE A 140 1.40 10.09 7.20
CA PHE A 140 0.37 10.78 6.44
C PHE A 140 1.01 11.70 5.39
N THR A 141 0.47 11.68 4.17
CA THR A 141 0.79 12.70 3.17
C THR A 141 0.14 14.05 3.55
N LYS A 142 0.57 15.12 2.88
CA LYS A 142 -0.03 16.46 3.08
C LYS A 142 -1.54 16.50 2.77
N GLU A 143 -2.00 15.60 1.92
CA GLU A 143 -3.40 15.46 1.52
C GLU A 143 -4.21 14.56 2.48
N GLY A 144 -3.59 14.05 3.54
CA GLY A 144 -4.23 13.20 4.54
C GLY A 144 -4.38 11.72 4.12
N ASN A 145 -3.65 11.27 3.09
CA ASN A 145 -3.61 9.87 2.73
C ASN A 145 -2.57 9.12 3.57
N LEU A 146 -2.91 7.91 3.98
CA LEU A 146 -2.00 7.03 4.70
C LEU A 146 -1.04 6.36 3.72
N LYS A 147 0.25 6.34 4.06
CA LYS A 147 1.30 5.65 3.33
C LYS A 147 2.01 4.70 4.27
N ILE A 148 2.00 3.42 3.94
CA ILE A 148 2.72 2.39 4.68
C ILE A 148 4.15 2.38 4.18
N THR A 149 5.10 2.41 5.08
CA THR A 149 6.53 2.42 4.74
C THR A 149 7.21 1.13 5.08
N ASP A 150 6.76 0.43 6.13
CA ASP A 150 7.42 -0.77 6.61
C ASP A 150 6.55 -1.61 7.57
N ARG A 151 7.10 -2.73 8.05
CA ARG A 151 6.62 -3.49 9.19
C ARG A 151 7.60 -3.45 10.33
N LYS A 152 7.14 -3.10 11.52
CA LYS A 152 7.98 -2.92 12.73
C LYS A 152 8.81 -4.17 13.07
N LYS A 153 8.22 -5.35 12.93
CA LYS A 153 8.90 -6.63 13.20
C LYS A 153 9.87 -7.08 12.09
N GLU A 154 9.77 -6.49 10.92
CA GLU A 154 10.58 -6.84 9.76
C GLU A 154 11.75 -5.86 9.55
N ILE A 155 11.77 -4.73 10.25
CA ILE A 155 12.86 -3.77 10.17
C ILE A 155 14.16 -4.43 10.66
N ILE A 156 15.15 -4.42 9.81
CA ILE A 156 16.52 -4.82 10.12
C ILE A 156 17.21 -3.62 10.77
N VAL A 157 17.74 -3.81 11.98
CA VAL A 157 18.60 -2.81 12.62
C VAL A 157 20.03 -3.29 12.48
N ASN A 158 20.83 -2.63 11.63
CA ASN A 158 22.22 -2.98 11.44
C ASN A 158 23.09 -2.60 12.66
N LEU A 159 24.35 -3.01 12.67
CA LEU A 159 25.27 -2.64 13.77
C LEU A 159 25.54 -1.13 13.86
N GLY A 160 25.31 -0.37 12.80
CA GLY A 160 25.38 1.09 12.78
C GLY A 160 24.17 1.79 13.40
N GLY A 161 23.10 1.04 13.72
CA GLY A 161 21.84 1.57 14.23
C GLY A 161 20.88 2.05 13.14
N ASP A 162 21.16 1.80 11.87
CA ASP A 162 20.25 2.16 10.79
C ASP A 162 19.07 1.20 10.72
N ASN A 163 17.88 1.76 10.56
CA ASN A 163 16.65 1.02 10.28
C ASN A 163 16.53 0.76 8.78
N ILE A 164 16.61 -0.49 8.39
CA ILE A 164 16.59 -0.92 6.99
C ILE A 164 15.35 -1.75 6.75
N SER A 165 14.57 -1.37 5.73
CA SER A 165 13.43 -2.13 5.25
C SER A 165 13.89 -3.27 4.34
N PRO A 166 13.81 -4.54 4.75
CA PRO A 166 14.16 -5.65 3.86
C PRO A 166 13.24 -5.71 2.65
N SER A 167 11.94 -5.49 2.86
CA SER A 167 10.94 -5.54 1.79
C SER A 167 11.20 -4.56 0.65
N LYS A 168 11.76 -3.36 0.95
CA LYS A 168 12.15 -2.40 -0.12
C LYS A 168 13.27 -2.95 -1.00
N ILE A 169 14.26 -3.59 -0.38
CA ILE A 169 15.41 -4.18 -1.10
C ILE A 169 14.94 -5.41 -1.88
N GLU A 170 14.14 -6.26 -1.28
CA GLU A 170 13.56 -7.45 -1.90
C GLU A 170 12.73 -7.10 -3.13
N ASN A 171 11.87 -6.09 -3.02
CA ASN A 171 11.08 -5.60 -4.15
C ASN A 171 11.97 -5.04 -5.26
N LEU A 172 13.05 -4.31 -4.94
CA LEU A 172 14.00 -3.82 -5.92
C LEU A 172 14.72 -4.97 -6.65
N LEU A 173 15.14 -6.01 -5.94
CA LEU A 173 15.76 -7.19 -6.52
C LEU A 173 14.80 -7.93 -7.46
N CYS A 174 13.54 -8.11 -7.04
CA CYS A 174 12.50 -8.76 -7.83
C CYS A 174 12.01 -7.95 -9.05
N LEU A 175 12.46 -6.70 -9.24
CA LEU A 175 12.26 -5.99 -10.52
C LEU A 175 13.06 -6.60 -11.67
N ASN A 176 14.08 -7.39 -11.37
CA ASN A 176 14.79 -8.16 -12.37
C ASN A 176 14.02 -9.42 -12.72
N GLU A 177 13.65 -9.58 -14.00
CA GLU A 177 12.83 -10.71 -14.49
C GLU A 177 13.42 -12.11 -14.19
N LYS A 178 14.73 -12.18 -13.91
CA LYS A 178 15.41 -13.42 -13.56
C LYS A 178 15.28 -13.79 -12.08
N ILE A 179 14.81 -12.87 -11.25
CA ILE A 179 14.67 -13.06 -9.81
C ILE A 179 13.18 -13.20 -9.49
N LYS A 180 12.77 -14.39 -9.11
CA LYS A 180 11.37 -14.66 -8.75
C LYS A 180 11.04 -14.28 -7.32
N GLN A 181 12.00 -14.50 -6.42
CA GLN A 181 11.87 -14.20 -5.00
C GLN A 181 13.22 -13.79 -4.43
N SER A 182 13.21 -12.94 -3.43
CA SER A 182 14.39 -12.60 -2.65
C SER A 182 14.02 -12.48 -1.18
N LEU A 183 14.95 -12.83 -0.31
CA LEU A 183 14.86 -12.66 1.14
C LEU A 183 16.12 -11.94 1.60
N VAL A 184 15.96 -10.79 2.25
CA VAL A 184 17.07 -9.98 2.78
C VAL A 184 17.21 -10.22 4.27
N TYR A 185 18.45 -10.44 4.70
CA TYR A 185 18.81 -10.64 6.09
C TYR A 185 20.06 -9.82 6.47
N GLY A 186 20.14 -9.35 7.72
CA GLY A 186 21.29 -8.57 8.19
C GLY A 186 21.08 -7.91 9.55
N ASP A 187 20.05 -8.37 10.32
CA ASP A 187 19.83 -7.83 11.67
C ASP A 187 21.07 -8.00 12.55
N LYS A 188 21.49 -6.90 13.21
CA LYS A 188 22.71 -6.82 14.02
C LYS A 188 23.99 -7.21 13.28
N LYS A 189 24.04 -7.02 11.94
CA LYS A 189 25.21 -7.24 11.12
C LYS A 189 25.72 -5.92 10.51
N THR A 190 26.98 -5.91 10.09
CA THR A 190 27.57 -4.78 9.37
C THR A 190 27.23 -4.75 7.88
N TYR A 191 26.61 -5.80 7.38
CA TYR A 191 26.25 -5.98 5.97
C TYR A 191 24.91 -6.70 5.84
N LEU A 192 24.28 -6.51 4.70
CA LEU A 192 23.09 -7.25 4.30
C LEU A 192 23.47 -8.38 3.34
N VAL A 193 22.75 -9.47 3.43
CA VAL A 193 22.80 -10.58 2.46
C VAL A 193 21.41 -10.79 1.90
N ALA A 194 21.35 -11.25 0.63
CA ALA A 194 20.09 -11.64 0.01
C ALA A 194 20.16 -13.08 -0.48
N LEU A 195 19.18 -13.88 -0.11
CA LEU A 195 18.88 -15.15 -0.75
C LEU A 195 18.03 -14.86 -1.98
N ILE A 196 18.44 -15.34 -3.15
CA ILE A 196 17.78 -15.09 -4.43
C ILE A 196 17.35 -16.41 -5.05
N VAL A 197 16.11 -16.46 -5.54
CA VAL A 197 15.51 -17.62 -6.21
C VAL A 197 15.03 -17.24 -7.60
#